data_d4a322b413666765a669c1f1496e4c06
#
_entry.id   d4a322b413666765a669c1f1496e4c06
#
_cell.length_a   1.000
_cell.length_b   1.000
_cell.length_c   1.000
_cell.angle_alpha   90.00
_cell.angle_beta   90.00
_cell.angle_gamma   90.00
#
_symmetry.space_group_name_H-M   'P 1'
#
loop_
_entity.id
_entity.type
_entity.pdbx_description
1 polymer ?
#
loop_
_entity_poly.entity_id
_entity_poly.type
_entity_poly.pdbx_seq_one_letter_code
_entity_poly.pdbx_strand_id
1 'polypeptide(L)'
;MLFFNTYLKKLRILDISLIKNNYFMKQLSKTTLVYILTFFITGFLFADKVEPPKDSVPFRGSHYKAFLDTNSTWWEAKFACDDIGGELVVISSAPENEFVRRMAKDNLVWLGGTDEFEEGKWTWDNGEPFKFKHWDENQPAGTNGFNFLILNGKNGKWADTTDFSGKVKGYICEWKGSAPKNAGPKDSELKPPAK
;
A
#
# COMPACT_ATOMS: atom_id res chain seq x y z
N MET A 1 16.52 -11.73 11.78
CA MET A 1 16.47 -10.62 10.82
C MET A 1 15.12 -9.90 10.78
N LEU A 2 13.98 -10.62 10.92
CA LEU A 2 12.63 -10.02 10.97
C LEU A 2 12.39 -9.04 12.16
N PHE A 3 12.98 -9.30 13.32
CA PHE A 3 12.82 -8.43 14.51
C PHE A 3 13.47 -7.06 14.38
N PHE A 4 14.48 -6.92 13.54
CA PHE A 4 15.23 -5.67 13.37
C PHE A 4 14.45 -4.62 12.57
N ASN A 5 13.67 -5.04 11.61
CA ASN A 5 12.87 -4.15 10.75
C ASN A 5 11.66 -3.55 11.49
N THR A 6 11.02 -4.33 12.37
CA THR A 6 9.92 -3.86 13.21
C THR A 6 10.41 -2.87 14.28
N TYR A 7 11.65 -3.05 14.74
CA TYR A 7 12.26 -2.14 15.71
C TYR A 7 12.62 -0.79 15.09
N LEU A 8 13.09 -0.78 13.82
CA LEU A 8 13.39 0.43 13.07
C LEU A 8 12.13 1.23 12.68
N LYS A 9 11.02 0.55 12.35
CA LYS A 9 9.72 1.24 12.12
C LYS A 9 9.21 1.92 13.40
N LYS A 10 9.34 1.27 14.57
CA LYS A 10 8.98 1.85 15.87
C LYS A 10 9.86 3.06 16.25
N LEU A 11 11.15 3.01 15.91
CA LEU A 11 12.07 4.14 16.10
C LEU A 11 11.71 5.34 15.21
N ARG A 12 11.23 5.14 13.97
CA ARG A 12 10.79 6.23 13.07
C ARG A 12 9.64 7.07 13.65
N ILE A 13 8.70 6.43 14.34
CA ILE A 13 7.55 7.13 14.96
C ILE A 13 7.98 7.87 16.26
N LEU A 14 8.91 7.30 17.01
CA LEU A 14 9.45 7.92 18.23
C LEU A 14 10.37 9.12 17.95
N ASP A 15 11.08 9.11 16.82
CA ASP A 15 12.14 10.10 16.53
C ASP A 15 11.59 11.50 16.19
N ILE A 16 10.44 11.60 15.54
CA ILE A 16 9.88 12.92 15.15
C ILE A 16 9.40 13.69 16.39
N SER A 17 8.97 13.01 17.45
CA SER A 17 8.56 13.67 18.70
C SER A 17 9.76 14.08 19.55
N LEU A 18 10.87 13.34 19.50
CA LEU A 18 12.11 13.66 20.20
C LEU A 18 12.89 14.81 19.56
N ILE A 19 12.84 14.92 18.23
CA ILE A 19 13.48 16.05 17.50
C ILE A 19 12.79 17.38 17.76
N LYS A 20 11.48 17.35 18.08
CA LYS A 20 10.72 18.56 18.44
C LYS A 20 11.05 19.10 19.85
N ASN A 21 11.78 18.35 20.68
CA ASN A 21 12.14 18.80 22.02
C ASN A 21 13.52 19.47 22.00
N ASN A 22 13.50 20.78 21.70
CA ASN A 22 14.70 21.66 21.63
C ASN A 22 15.61 21.60 22.87
N TYR A 23 15.16 21.03 23.97
CA TYR A 23 15.94 20.88 25.20
C TYR A 23 16.93 19.73 25.15
N PHE A 24 16.54 18.60 24.52
CA PHE A 24 17.40 17.42 24.41
C PHE A 24 18.55 17.64 23.42
N MET A 25 18.30 18.36 22.32
CA MET A 25 19.31 18.64 21.30
C MET A 25 20.42 19.60 21.80
N LYS A 26 20.12 20.45 22.80
CA LYS A 26 21.13 21.35 23.40
C LYS A 26 22.13 20.65 24.33
N GLN A 27 21.83 19.44 24.79
CA GLN A 27 22.68 18.67 25.69
C GLN A 27 23.60 17.66 24.98
N LEU A 28 23.37 17.40 23.68
CA LEU A 28 24.21 16.47 22.92
C LEU A 28 25.52 17.15 22.53
N SER A 29 26.63 16.47 22.80
CA SER A 29 27.94 16.93 22.33
C SER A 29 27.95 16.98 20.79
N LYS A 30 28.76 17.89 20.22
CA LYS A 30 28.91 18.00 18.75
C LYS A 30 29.30 16.64 18.11
N THR A 31 30.09 15.84 18.81
CA THR A 31 30.47 14.49 18.39
C THR A 31 29.29 13.52 18.36
N THR A 32 28.44 13.52 19.38
CA THR A 32 27.23 12.68 19.41
C THR A 32 26.26 13.04 18.30
N LEU A 33 26.12 14.34 18.00
CA LEU A 33 25.27 14.80 16.91
C LEU A 33 25.79 14.33 15.54
N VAL A 34 27.12 14.36 15.33
CA VAL A 34 27.76 13.87 14.10
C VAL A 34 27.52 12.36 13.94
N TYR A 35 27.66 11.56 15.01
CA TYR A 35 27.40 10.12 14.96
C TYR A 35 25.93 9.80 14.65
N ILE A 36 24.99 10.54 15.23
CA ILE A 36 23.57 10.39 14.93
C ILE A 36 23.32 10.75 13.45
N LEU A 37 23.87 11.86 12.97
CA LEU A 37 23.71 12.30 11.58
C LEU A 37 24.32 11.30 10.58
N THR A 38 25.53 10.79 10.87
CA THR A 38 26.18 9.79 10.02
C THR A 38 25.40 8.48 10.02
N PHE A 39 24.89 8.03 11.16
CA PHE A 39 24.05 6.85 11.26
C PHE A 39 22.74 6.98 10.43
N PHE A 40 22.09 8.16 10.47
CA PHE A 40 20.93 8.44 9.65
C PHE A 40 21.28 8.52 8.14
N ILE A 41 22.40 9.16 7.80
CA ILE A 41 22.83 9.27 6.39
C ILE A 41 23.22 7.90 5.83
N THR A 42 23.95 7.08 6.57
CA THR A 42 24.30 5.72 6.13
C THR A 42 23.10 4.79 6.08
N GLY A 43 22.18 4.88 7.04
CA GLY A 43 20.91 4.13 7.02
C GLY A 43 20.01 4.50 5.84
N PHE A 44 20.04 5.76 5.38
CA PHE A 44 19.29 6.21 4.21
C PHE A 44 19.92 5.79 2.88
N LEU A 45 21.26 5.68 2.83
CA LEU A 45 21.99 5.26 1.61
C LEU A 45 21.93 3.74 1.36
N PHE A 46 21.60 2.93 2.38
CA PHE A 46 21.47 1.47 2.30
C PHE A 46 20.04 1.00 2.57
N ALA A 47 19.03 1.80 2.23
CA ALA A 47 17.68 1.27 2.12
C ALA A 47 17.70 0.26 0.96
N ASP A 48 17.90 -1.02 1.28
CA ASP A 48 17.81 -2.10 0.30
C ASP A 48 16.47 -1.97 -0.42
N LYS A 49 16.55 -1.83 -1.75
CA LYS A 49 15.37 -1.88 -2.59
C LYS A 49 14.72 -3.24 -2.37
N VAL A 50 13.55 -3.25 -1.76
CA VAL A 50 12.82 -4.50 -1.57
C VAL A 50 12.37 -4.99 -2.95
N GLU A 51 12.92 -6.12 -3.37
CA GLU A 51 12.52 -6.73 -4.64
C GLU A 51 11.16 -7.41 -4.47
N PRO A 52 10.26 -7.27 -5.45
CA PRO A 52 8.97 -7.93 -5.41
C PRO A 52 9.14 -9.45 -5.39
N PRO A 53 8.21 -10.21 -4.78
CA PRO A 53 8.24 -11.67 -4.79
C PRO A 53 8.34 -12.22 -6.21
N LYS A 54 9.07 -13.32 -6.39
CA LYS A 54 9.30 -13.94 -7.71
C LYS A 54 8.01 -14.38 -8.43
N ASP A 55 6.96 -14.63 -7.67
CA ASP A 55 5.63 -15.04 -8.15
C ASP A 55 4.66 -13.83 -8.28
N SER A 56 5.18 -12.62 -8.19
CA SER A 56 4.41 -11.40 -8.49
C SER A 56 4.26 -11.22 -10.00
N VAL A 57 3.16 -10.59 -10.40
CA VAL A 57 2.81 -10.37 -11.80
C VAL A 57 3.14 -8.94 -12.19
N PRO A 58 4.00 -8.70 -13.20
CA PRO A 58 4.33 -7.35 -13.65
C PRO A 58 3.17 -6.73 -14.44
N PHE A 59 2.91 -5.44 -14.19
CA PHE A 59 1.99 -4.63 -14.98
C PHE A 59 2.39 -3.15 -14.91
N ARG A 60 2.60 -2.50 -16.06
CA ARG A 60 2.88 -1.06 -16.22
C ARG A 60 4.01 -0.51 -15.32
N GLY A 61 5.04 -1.29 -15.06
CA GLY A 61 6.19 -0.87 -14.25
C GLY A 61 6.07 -1.15 -12.75
N SER A 62 4.95 -1.66 -12.30
CA SER A 62 4.74 -2.22 -10.95
C SER A 62 4.65 -3.74 -11.00
N HIS A 63 4.74 -4.36 -9.84
CA HIS A 63 4.51 -5.79 -9.64
C HIS A 63 3.35 -5.97 -8.65
N TYR A 64 2.55 -7.01 -8.87
CA TYR A 64 1.33 -7.24 -8.08
C TYR A 64 1.26 -8.69 -7.64
N LYS A 65 0.73 -8.93 -6.44
CA LYS A 65 0.44 -10.26 -5.95
C LYS A 65 -0.86 -10.28 -5.18
N ALA A 66 -1.75 -11.19 -5.55
CA ALA A 66 -3.01 -11.42 -4.85
C ALA A 66 -2.82 -12.45 -3.73
N PHE A 67 -3.36 -12.14 -2.57
CA PHE A 67 -3.49 -13.02 -1.41
C PHE A 67 -4.97 -13.28 -1.21
N LEU A 68 -5.46 -14.39 -1.74
CA LEU A 68 -6.87 -14.77 -1.69
C LEU A 68 -7.10 -15.80 -0.58
N ASP A 69 -8.38 -16.09 -0.31
CA ASP A 69 -8.79 -17.03 0.74
C ASP A 69 -8.32 -16.63 2.16
N THR A 70 -8.16 -15.32 2.38
CA THR A 70 -7.86 -14.74 3.69
C THR A 70 -9.10 -14.09 4.30
N ASN A 71 -9.16 -14.02 5.64
CA ASN A 71 -10.19 -13.31 6.39
C ASN A 71 -9.57 -12.15 7.17
N SER A 72 -8.60 -11.47 6.58
CA SER A 72 -7.92 -10.33 7.20
C SER A 72 -8.82 -9.10 7.26
N THR A 73 -8.63 -8.30 8.30
CA THR A 73 -9.08 -6.90 8.34
C THR A 73 -8.29 -6.08 7.32
N TRP A 74 -8.75 -4.86 7.04
CA TRP A 74 -8.02 -3.94 6.16
C TRP A 74 -6.62 -3.62 6.71
N TRP A 75 -6.53 -3.37 8.03
CA TRP A 75 -5.26 -3.09 8.69
C TRP A 75 -4.29 -4.27 8.66
N GLU A 76 -4.78 -5.49 8.88
CA GLU A 76 -3.95 -6.69 8.76
C GLU A 76 -3.45 -6.89 7.34
N ALA A 77 -4.29 -6.67 6.33
CA ALA A 77 -3.91 -6.73 4.93
C ALA A 77 -2.85 -5.67 4.58
N LYS A 78 -3.04 -4.42 5.06
CA LYS A 78 -2.07 -3.34 4.91
C LYS A 78 -0.72 -3.70 5.51
N PHE A 79 -0.69 -4.12 6.78
CA PHE A 79 0.55 -4.49 7.44
C PHE A 79 1.22 -5.70 6.79
N ALA A 80 0.45 -6.67 6.30
CA ALA A 80 1.00 -7.82 5.59
C ALA A 80 1.69 -7.41 4.27
N CYS A 81 1.14 -6.46 3.52
CA CYS A 81 1.80 -5.89 2.35
C CYS A 81 3.08 -5.11 2.73
N ASP A 82 3.00 -4.27 3.76
CA ASP A 82 4.14 -3.49 4.25
C ASP A 82 5.31 -4.37 4.72
N ASP A 83 5.01 -5.48 5.40
CA ASP A 83 6.03 -6.39 5.96
C ASP A 83 6.85 -7.09 4.87
N ILE A 84 6.29 -7.25 3.68
CA ILE A 84 6.97 -7.81 2.51
C ILE A 84 7.47 -6.72 1.55
N GLY A 85 7.43 -5.45 1.98
CA GLY A 85 7.95 -4.29 1.27
C GLY A 85 7.11 -3.83 0.08
N GLY A 86 5.86 -4.27 0.02
CA GLY A 86 4.83 -3.75 -0.89
C GLY A 86 3.90 -2.78 -0.17
N GLU A 87 2.81 -2.42 -0.83
CA GLU A 87 1.71 -1.62 -0.30
C GLU A 87 0.37 -2.26 -0.69
N LEU A 88 -0.73 -1.98 0.00
CA LEU A 88 -2.05 -2.31 -0.51
C LEU A 88 -2.27 -1.60 -1.84
N VAL A 89 -2.78 -2.32 -2.84
CA VAL A 89 -2.88 -1.85 -4.20
C VAL A 89 -3.63 -0.52 -4.30
N VAL A 90 -3.03 0.39 -5.04
CA VAL A 90 -3.58 1.69 -5.43
C VAL A 90 -3.95 1.66 -6.90
N ILE A 91 -5.15 2.11 -7.25
CA ILE A 91 -5.62 2.06 -8.62
C ILE A 91 -5.73 3.47 -9.19
N SER A 92 -4.92 3.77 -10.18
CA SER A 92 -4.79 5.10 -10.79
C SER A 92 -5.46 5.22 -12.17
N SER A 93 -5.90 4.10 -12.75
CA SER A 93 -6.41 4.06 -14.12
C SER A 93 -7.38 2.89 -14.37
N ALA A 94 -8.22 3.03 -15.41
CA ALA A 94 -9.14 1.96 -15.81
C ALA A 94 -8.44 0.66 -16.26
N PRO A 95 -7.32 0.69 -17.02
CA PRO A 95 -6.59 -0.53 -17.33
C PRO A 95 -6.01 -1.24 -16.11
N GLU A 96 -5.56 -0.48 -15.11
CA GLU A 96 -5.07 -1.04 -13.85
C GLU A 96 -6.22 -1.66 -13.03
N ASN A 97 -7.37 -0.98 -12.98
CA ASN A 97 -8.57 -1.54 -12.36
C ASN A 97 -8.97 -2.88 -12.96
N GLU A 98 -8.95 -3.00 -14.28
CA GLU A 98 -9.26 -4.25 -14.97
C GLU A 98 -8.20 -5.34 -14.69
N PHE A 99 -6.94 -4.95 -14.60
CA PHE A 99 -5.86 -5.88 -14.23
C PHE A 99 -6.05 -6.41 -12.81
N VAL A 100 -6.29 -5.53 -11.84
CA VAL A 100 -6.54 -5.87 -10.43
C VAL A 100 -7.81 -6.72 -10.29
N ARG A 101 -8.89 -6.38 -11.01
CA ARG A 101 -10.11 -7.17 -11.08
C ARG A 101 -9.84 -8.64 -11.45
N ARG A 102 -9.02 -8.87 -12.48
CA ARG A 102 -8.68 -10.24 -12.90
C ARG A 102 -7.87 -10.98 -11.84
N MET A 103 -6.98 -10.30 -11.14
CA MET A 103 -6.23 -10.88 -10.03
C MET A 103 -7.12 -11.23 -8.84
N ALA A 104 -8.14 -10.43 -8.56
CA ALA A 104 -9.13 -10.69 -7.53
C ALA A 104 -10.01 -11.90 -7.84
N LYS A 105 -10.07 -12.34 -9.11
CA LYS A 105 -11.00 -13.35 -9.59
C LYS A 105 -12.44 -12.95 -9.26
N ASP A 106 -13.20 -13.81 -8.60
CA ASP A 106 -14.58 -13.52 -8.19
C ASP A 106 -14.69 -13.01 -6.73
N ASN A 107 -13.57 -12.73 -6.08
CA ASN A 107 -13.56 -12.34 -4.68
C ASN A 107 -13.75 -10.82 -4.50
N LEU A 108 -14.26 -10.45 -3.31
CA LEU A 108 -14.07 -9.11 -2.79
C LEU A 108 -12.64 -9.02 -2.20
N VAL A 109 -11.91 -7.97 -2.57
CA VAL A 109 -10.53 -7.76 -2.11
C VAL A 109 -10.33 -6.35 -1.59
N TRP A 110 -9.48 -6.19 -0.57
CA TRP A 110 -9.08 -4.90 -0.06
C TRP A 110 -8.22 -4.14 -1.07
N LEU A 111 -8.49 -2.84 -1.20
CA LEU A 111 -7.65 -1.84 -1.85
C LEU A 111 -7.08 -0.89 -0.80
N GLY A 112 -6.02 -0.15 -1.12
CA GLY A 112 -5.36 0.81 -0.21
C GLY A 112 -6.12 2.12 0.03
N GLY A 113 -7.39 2.20 -0.31
CA GLY A 113 -8.22 3.39 -0.12
C GLY A 113 -8.94 3.42 1.22
N THR A 114 -9.00 4.62 1.83
CA THR A 114 -9.71 4.86 3.09
C THR A 114 -10.16 6.31 3.21
N ASP A 115 -11.24 6.57 3.94
CA ASP A 115 -11.69 7.88 4.41
C ASP A 115 -11.82 7.95 5.95
N GLU A 116 -11.14 7.03 6.66
CA GLU A 116 -11.18 6.93 8.13
C GLU A 116 -10.81 8.24 8.84
N PHE A 117 -9.96 9.07 8.23
CA PHE A 117 -9.51 10.34 8.83
C PHE A 117 -10.52 11.47 8.66
N GLU A 118 -11.33 11.45 7.59
CA GLU A 118 -12.34 12.45 7.30
C GLU A 118 -13.40 11.84 6.38
N GLU A 119 -14.60 11.58 6.93
CA GLU A 119 -15.72 10.96 6.24
C GLU A 119 -16.02 11.61 4.88
N GLY A 120 -16.10 10.79 3.83
CA GLY A 120 -16.32 11.22 2.46
C GLY A 120 -15.08 11.75 1.74
N LYS A 121 -13.93 11.89 2.44
CA LYS A 121 -12.67 12.33 1.85
C LYS A 121 -11.71 11.17 1.62
N TRP A 122 -12.01 10.42 0.59
CA TRP A 122 -11.22 9.25 0.21
C TRP A 122 -9.78 9.60 -0.14
N THR A 123 -8.85 8.86 0.43
CA THR A 123 -7.41 8.96 0.19
C THR A 123 -6.82 7.57 -0.04
N TRP A 124 -5.71 7.50 -0.78
CA TRP A 124 -4.88 6.31 -0.80
C TRP A 124 -3.92 6.33 0.40
N ASP A 125 -3.73 5.19 1.05
CA ASP A 125 -2.86 5.05 2.23
C ASP A 125 -1.40 5.43 1.95
N ASN A 126 -0.94 5.26 0.72
CA ASN A 126 0.40 5.65 0.29
C ASN A 126 0.55 7.16 -0.02
N GLY A 127 -0.50 7.94 0.11
CA GLY A 127 -0.52 9.39 -0.13
C GLY A 127 -0.62 9.80 -1.60
N GLU A 128 -0.85 8.87 -2.53
CA GLU A 128 -1.11 9.22 -3.91
C GLU A 128 -2.44 9.95 -4.09
N PRO A 129 -2.59 10.77 -5.14
CA PRO A 129 -3.84 11.47 -5.38
C PRO A 129 -5.00 10.51 -5.72
N PHE A 130 -6.11 10.58 -5.00
CA PHE A 130 -7.32 9.79 -5.25
C PHE A 130 -8.13 10.39 -6.40
N LYS A 131 -7.64 10.25 -7.64
CA LYS A 131 -8.24 10.85 -8.84
C LYS A 131 -9.14 9.89 -9.60
N PHE A 132 -8.65 8.69 -9.89
CA PHE A 132 -9.44 7.64 -10.54
C PHE A 132 -10.43 7.06 -9.54
N LYS A 133 -11.66 6.84 -10.00
CA LYS A 133 -12.75 6.27 -9.20
C LYS A 133 -13.55 5.29 -10.05
N HIS A 134 -13.97 4.19 -9.43
CA HIS A 134 -14.77 3.19 -10.12
C HIS A 134 -15.86 2.59 -9.21
N TRP A 135 -16.54 3.49 -8.48
CA TRP A 135 -17.59 3.14 -7.55
C TRP A 135 -18.72 2.32 -8.19
N ASP A 136 -19.32 1.41 -7.42
CA ASP A 136 -20.57 0.76 -7.80
C ASP A 136 -21.76 1.72 -7.64
N GLU A 137 -22.92 1.31 -8.10
CA GLU A 137 -24.15 2.11 -7.95
C GLU A 137 -24.44 2.34 -6.45
N ASN A 138 -24.78 3.57 -6.11
CA ASN A 138 -25.00 4.04 -4.73
C ASN A 138 -23.80 3.86 -3.79
N GLN A 139 -22.59 3.83 -4.32
CA GLN A 139 -21.33 3.81 -3.54
C GLN A 139 -20.52 5.11 -3.74
N PRO A 140 -19.75 5.54 -2.74
CA PRO A 140 -19.67 4.98 -1.39
C PRO A 140 -20.98 5.20 -0.63
N ALA A 141 -21.34 4.27 0.31
CA ALA A 141 -22.56 4.37 1.08
C ALA A 141 -22.57 5.53 2.07
N GLY A 142 -21.39 6.05 2.43
CA GLY A 142 -21.23 7.19 3.34
C GLY A 142 -21.78 6.94 4.74
N THR A 143 -21.71 5.69 5.19
CA THR A 143 -22.19 5.28 6.51
C THR A 143 -21.01 5.26 7.47
N ASN A 144 -21.15 5.90 8.64
CA ASN A 144 -20.14 5.90 9.68
C ASN A 144 -19.57 4.49 9.94
N GLY A 145 -18.26 4.34 9.84
CA GLY A 145 -17.53 3.08 10.00
C GLY A 145 -17.35 2.27 8.71
N PHE A 146 -17.86 2.73 7.57
CA PHE A 146 -17.61 2.14 6.25
C PHE A 146 -16.45 2.88 5.57
N ASN A 147 -15.27 2.78 6.18
CA ASN A 147 -14.13 3.64 5.87
C ASN A 147 -13.09 2.97 4.98
N PHE A 148 -13.31 1.74 4.52
CA PHE A 148 -12.29 0.96 3.83
C PHE A 148 -12.78 0.48 2.47
N LEU A 149 -11.91 0.68 1.47
CA LEU A 149 -12.22 0.45 0.07
C LEU A 149 -12.04 -1.03 -0.31
N ILE A 150 -13.05 -1.57 -0.99
CA ILE A 150 -12.99 -2.89 -1.61
C ILE A 150 -13.24 -2.82 -3.11
N LEU A 151 -12.69 -3.82 -3.82
CA LEU A 151 -13.01 -4.10 -5.21
C LEU A 151 -13.77 -5.43 -5.31
N ASN A 152 -14.84 -5.43 -6.08
CA ASN A 152 -15.56 -6.64 -6.45
C ASN A 152 -14.92 -7.27 -7.71
N GLY A 153 -14.29 -8.42 -7.56
CA GLY A 153 -13.62 -9.12 -8.66
C GLY A 153 -14.53 -9.53 -9.81
N LYS A 154 -15.86 -9.67 -9.58
CA LYS A 154 -16.80 -10.03 -10.63
C LYS A 154 -17.01 -8.92 -11.65
N ASN A 155 -17.14 -7.68 -11.19
CA ASN A 155 -17.47 -6.53 -12.04
C ASN A 155 -16.44 -5.40 -12.04
N GLY A 156 -15.43 -5.46 -11.14
CA GLY A 156 -14.40 -4.44 -11.01
C GLY A 156 -14.84 -3.16 -10.31
N LYS A 157 -16.08 -3.11 -9.82
CA LYS A 157 -16.64 -1.96 -9.13
C LYS A 157 -16.17 -1.90 -7.68
N TRP A 158 -16.16 -0.68 -7.12
CA TRP A 158 -15.72 -0.39 -5.78
C TRP A 158 -16.88 -0.13 -4.84
N ALA A 159 -16.69 -0.51 -3.60
CA ALA A 159 -17.60 -0.19 -2.51
C ALA A 159 -16.82 0.14 -1.24
N ASP A 160 -17.45 0.83 -0.30
CA ASP A 160 -16.97 1.01 1.05
C ASP A 160 -17.49 -0.09 1.97
N THR A 161 -16.75 -0.38 3.04
CA THR A 161 -17.17 -1.34 4.08
C THR A 161 -16.44 -1.06 5.39
N THR A 162 -16.82 -1.79 6.44
CA THR A 162 -16.13 -1.76 7.73
C THR A 162 -14.78 -2.46 7.64
N ASP A 163 -13.86 -2.16 8.57
CA ASP A 163 -12.55 -2.80 8.68
C ASP A 163 -12.62 -4.34 8.67
N PHE A 164 -13.63 -4.90 9.31
CA PHE A 164 -13.87 -6.34 9.32
C PHE A 164 -15.16 -6.69 8.59
N SER A 165 -15.03 -7.15 7.34
CA SER A 165 -16.13 -7.70 6.58
C SER A 165 -15.87 -9.18 6.30
N GLY A 166 -16.62 -10.09 6.90
CA GLY A 166 -16.51 -11.53 6.64
C GLY A 166 -16.76 -11.94 5.17
N LYS A 167 -17.13 -10.97 4.32
CA LYS A 167 -17.32 -11.15 2.87
C LYS A 167 -16.03 -10.90 2.08
N VAL A 168 -15.11 -10.09 2.59
CA VAL A 168 -13.81 -9.83 1.93
C VAL A 168 -12.93 -11.04 2.10
N LYS A 169 -12.42 -11.57 1.00
CA LYS A 169 -11.70 -12.85 0.96
C LYS A 169 -10.27 -12.70 0.45
N GLY A 170 -9.72 -11.49 0.50
CA GLY A 170 -8.34 -11.28 0.12
C GLY A 170 -7.96 -9.83 -0.02
N TYR A 171 -6.71 -9.65 -0.44
CA TYR A 171 -6.12 -8.35 -0.73
C TYR A 171 -5.07 -8.51 -1.85
N ILE A 172 -4.69 -7.40 -2.44
CA ILE A 172 -3.65 -7.37 -3.46
C ILE A 172 -2.57 -6.40 -3.01
N CYS A 173 -1.32 -6.87 -2.98
CA CYS A 173 -0.15 -6.04 -2.74
C CYS A 173 0.44 -5.58 -4.06
N GLU A 174 0.91 -4.33 -4.08
CA GLU A 174 1.65 -3.70 -5.17
C GLU A 174 3.06 -3.34 -4.73
N TRP A 175 4.04 -3.56 -5.61
CA TRP A 175 5.42 -3.07 -5.50
C TRP A 175 5.68 -2.13 -6.64
N LYS A 176 5.80 -0.84 -6.35
CA LYS A 176 6.10 0.16 -7.36
C LYS A 176 7.54 0.02 -7.83
N GLY A 177 7.72 -0.28 -9.08
CA GLY A 177 9.02 -0.25 -9.73
C GLY A 177 9.50 1.19 -9.85
N SER A 178 10.83 1.39 -9.87
CA SER A 178 11.38 2.60 -10.48
C SER A 178 10.96 2.57 -11.94
N ALA A 179 10.01 3.43 -12.33
CA ALA A 179 9.55 3.49 -13.70
C ALA A 179 10.76 3.58 -14.65
N PRO A 180 10.89 2.70 -15.64
CA PRO A 180 11.84 2.92 -16.72
C PRO A 180 11.41 4.23 -17.38
N LYS A 181 12.33 5.19 -17.45
CA LYS A 181 12.08 6.55 -17.95
C LYS A 181 11.52 6.62 -19.38
N ASN A 182 11.30 5.48 -20.07
CA ASN A 182 10.90 5.41 -21.47
C ASN A 182 10.03 4.20 -21.86
N ALA A 183 9.27 3.59 -20.98
CA ALA A 183 8.36 2.50 -21.38
C ALA A 183 6.93 3.04 -21.55
N GLY A 184 6.60 3.46 -22.75
CA GLY A 184 5.22 3.50 -23.21
C GLY A 184 4.63 2.07 -23.17
N PRO A 185 3.31 1.91 -22.98
CA PRO A 185 2.69 0.59 -22.87
C PRO A 185 2.88 -0.19 -24.16
N LYS A 186 3.52 -1.35 -24.07
CA LYS A 186 3.43 -2.35 -25.13
C LYS A 186 2.14 -3.14 -24.90
N ASP A 187 1.16 -2.93 -25.73
CA ASP A 187 -0.14 -3.64 -25.69
C ASP A 187 -0.02 -5.17 -25.87
N SER A 188 1.19 -5.68 -26.15
CA SER A 188 1.46 -7.11 -26.35
C SER A 188 1.66 -7.93 -25.06
N GLU A 189 1.76 -7.30 -23.90
CA GLU A 189 1.97 -8.01 -22.61
C GLU A 189 0.67 -8.33 -21.85
N LEU A 190 -0.48 -8.05 -22.46
CA LEU A 190 -1.81 -8.33 -21.89
C LEU A 190 -2.24 -9.81 -22.05
N LYS A 191 -1.32 -10.78 -21.96
CA LYS A 191 -1.75 -12.18 -21.91
C LYS A 191 -2.23 -12.51 -20.49
N PRO A 192 -3.49 -12.95 -20.34
CA PRO A 192 -3.98 -13.41 -19.05
C PRO A 192 -3.21 -14.66 -18.61
N PRO A 193 -3.03 -14.91 -17.30
CA PRO A 193 -2.52 -16.18 -16.83
C PRO A 193 -3.41 -17.30 -17.37
N ALA A 194 -2.78 -18.37 -17.90
CA ALA A 194 -3.48 -19.54 -18.40
C ALA A 194 -4.42 -20.11 -17.33
N LYS A 195 -5.59 -20.61 -17.80
CA LYS A 195 -6.61 -21.24 -16.95
C LYS A 195 -6.07 -22.44 -16.23
#